data_4beb1bc592500e745ca2247f572bf1d2
#
_entry.id   4beb1bc592500e745ca2247f572bf1d2
#
_cell.length_a   1.000
_cell.length_b   1.000
_cell.length_c   1.000
_cell.angle_alpha   90.00
_cell.angle_beta   90.00
_cell.angle_gamma   90.00
#
_symmetry.space_group_name_H-M   'P 1'
#
loop_
_entity.id
_entity.type
_entity.pdbx_description
1 polymer ?
#
loop_
_entity_poly.entity_id
_entity_poly.type
_entity_poly.pdbx_seq_one_letter_code
_entity_poly.pdbx_strand_id
1 'polypeptide(L)'
;NEVVAKTEGSGPLVVVLEQLNPFQAPEVIGKLARALKKVPGTHFVDSKIPEEFLNNRQLLLVPRADLLRLESLVEEAVDYARGQFGGFFGEDELFNPIKLQTLADRYHIFEDINPYHRGKRKKNYYIFVKPKGTVTDTDFTEQYIRLVQEAIDHTGLEKDIPDLVINLTGSLVVRLEENQFIENDLKKSAVLAALLASCIILIYTRSWFSIPLIIFPLLLSLTYTFALTRLFIGHLNVISGFLVAILMGLGIDYGIHLYIRFKQELLKGKTIADAAELVVTQVGRSGLIAMLTTISVFSILSFSDFPGFSEFGKIATLGIICAFLSYYFIFPAQALFYDKIHWLRKPRPRLFTFKISNLYSTTPYFLSTLFLLLMVASLFLLPGISFEYDFQKLKG
;
A
#
# COMPACT_ATOMS: atom_id res chain seq x y z
N ASN A 1 -14.01 -1.99 22.39
CA ASN A 1 -12.66 -1.58 22.01
C ASN A 1 -11.55 -2.56 22.44
N GLU A 2 -11.70 -3.26 23.58
CA GLU A 2 -10.70 -4.24 24.06
C GLU A 2 -10.72 -5.58 23.28
N VAL A 3 -11.87 -5.98 22.76
CA VAL A 3 -12.02 -7.18 21.92
C VAL A 3 -11.42 -6.93 20.52
N VAL A 4 -11.63 -5.74 19.96
CA VAL A 4 -11.07 -5.28 18.69
C VAL A 4 -9.55 -5.19 18.77
N ALA A 5 -8.99 -4.64 19.85
CA ALA A 5 -7.55 -4.59 20.10
C ALA A 5 -6.91 -5.99 20.26
N LYS A 6 -7.68 -6.99 20.67
CA LYS A 6 -7.20 -8.39 20.76
C LYS A 6 -7.31 -9.18 19.45
N THR A 7 -8.10 -8.74 18.49
CA THR A 7 -8.34 -9.45 17.22
C THR A 7 -7.78 -8.75 15.98
N GLU A 8 -7.63 -7.44 15.97
CA GLU A 8 -7.24 -6.66 14.79
C GLU A 8 -5.74 -6.54 14.53
N GLY A 9 -4.89 -7.03 15.40
CA GLY A 9 -3.44 -6.76 15.27
C GLY A 9 -2.59 -7.86 14.67
N SER A 10 -3.03 -9.10 14.68
CA SER A 10 -2.14 -10.22 14.33
C SER A 10 -2.83 -11.23 13.42
N GLY A 11 -2.81 -10.95 12.12
CA GLY A 11 -3.10 -12.00 11.16
C GLY A 11 -2.04 -13.12 11.28
N PRO A 12 -2.39 -14.39 11.06
CA PRO A 12 -1.45 -15.49 11.14
C PRO A 12 -0.42 -15.40 10.01
N LEU A 13 0.81 -15.76 10.32
CA LEU A 13 1.78 -16.22 9.34
C LEU A 13 1.38 -17.63 8.93
N VAL A 14 1.34 -17.91 7.64
CA VAL A 14 0.96 -19.22 7.12
C VAL A 14 2.17 -19.86 6.46
N VAL A 15 2.57 -21.01 6.96
CA VAL A 15 3.59 -21.86 6.34
C VAL A 15 2.88 -22.84 5.44
N VAL A 16 3.16 -22.78 4.14
CA VAL A 16 2.58 -23.63 3.11
C VAL A 16 3.59 -24.70 2.74
N LEU A 17 3.17 -25.95 2.87
CA LEU A 17 3.95 -27.13 2.48
C LEU A 17 3.36 -27.64 1.17
N GLU A 18 4.08 -27.47 0.08
CA GLU A 18 3.62 -27.91 -1.26
C GLU A 18 4.25 -29.25 -1.62
N GLN A 19 3.46 -30.07 -2.36
CA GLN A 19 3.86 -31.36 -2.89
C GLN A 19 4.22 -32.42 -1.81
N LEU A 20 3.77 -32.22 -0.56
CA LEU A 20 4.04 -33.15 0.53
C LEU A 20 3.24 -34.43 0.38
N ASN A 21 3.94 -35.59 0.48
CA ASN A 21 3.29 -36.90 0.47
C ASN A 21 2.45 -37.08 1.75
N PRO A 22 1.17 -37.50 1.64
CA PRO A 22 0.29 -37.73 2.80
C PRO A 22 0.87 -38.64 3.86
N PHE A 23 1.66 -39.65 3.50
CA PHE A 23 2.29 -40.57 4.44
C PHE A 23 3.42 -39.93 5.26
N GLN A 24 4.11 -38.91 4.71
CA GLN A 24 5.18 -38.18 5.38
C GLN A 24 4.66 -36.95 6.13
N ALA A 25 3.43 -36.49 5.84
CA ALA A 25 2.87 -35.30 6.41
C ALA A 25 2.88 -35.24 7.96
N PRO A 26 2.53 -36.32 8.69
CA PRO A 26 2.56 -36.28 10.16
C PRO A 26 3.94 -35.98 10.75
N GLU A 27 4.96 -36.58 10.20
CA GLU A 27 6.33 -36.41 10.66
C GLU A 27 6.87 -35.01 10.32
N VAL A 28 6.72 -34.59 9.05
CA VAL A 28 7.18 -33.31 8.54
C VAL A 28 6.49 -32.15 9.27
N ILE A 29 5.17 -32.17 9.37
CA ILE A 29 4.39 -31.14 10.06
C ILE A 29 4.74 -31.11 11.55
N GLY A 30 4.92 -32.30 12.18
CA GLY A 30 5.30 -32.39 13.57
C GLY A 30 6.70 -31.87 13.86
N LYS A 31 7.68 -32.10 12.97
CA LYS A 31 9.05 -31.57 13.08
C LYS A 31 9.04 -30.05 12.92
N LEU A 32 8.31 -29.54 11.90
CA LEU A 32 8.22 -28.13 11.60
C LEU A 32 7.47 -27.36 12.69
N ALA A 33 6.33 -27.86 13.16
CA ALA A 33 5.56 -27.23 14.23
C ALA A 33 6.35 -27.09 15.54
N ARG A 34 7.21 -28.09 15.85
CA ARG A 34 8.11 -28.02 17.01
C ARG A 34 9.20 -26.96 16.84
N ALA A 35 9.75 -26.81 15.64
CA ALA A 35 10.72 -25.77 15.34
C ALA A 35 10.09 -24.38 15.44
N LEU A 36 8.92 -24.19 14.83
CA LEU A 36 8.19 -22.91 14.81
C LEU A 36 7.74 -22.46 16.21
N LYS A 37 7.37 -23.40 17.10
CA LYS A 37 7.04 -23.08 18.50
C LYS A 37 8.21 -22.50 19.30
N LYS A 38 9.44 -22.79 18.90
CA LYS A 38 10.65 -22.31 19.58
C LYS A 38 11.09 -20.93 19.11
N VAL A 39 10.53 -20.43 18.01
CA VAL A 39 10.88 -19.11 17.46
C VAL A 39 10.47 -18.01 18.45
N PRO A 40 11.40 -17.12 18.85
CA PRO A 40 11.08 -16.01 19.73
C PRO A 40 9.99 -15.14 19.12
N GLY A 41 8.99 -14.74 19.94
CA GLY A 41 7.87 -13.95 19.45
C GLY A 41 6.69 -14.77 18.92
N THR A 42 6.76 -16.11 18.87
CA THR A 42 5.60 -16.95 18.54
C THR A 42 4.65 -17.04 19.74
N HIS A 43 3.36 -16.81 19.50
CA HIS A 43 2.31 -16.98 20.49
C HIS A 43 1.80 -18.42 20.51
N PHE A 44 1.33 -18.91 19.35
CA PHE A 44 0.98 -20.31 19.18
C PHE A 44 1.15 -20.76 17.73
N VAL A 45 1.27 -22.08 17.56
CA VAL A 45 1.35 -22.75 16.26
C VAL A 45 0.17 -23.70 16.14
N ASP A 46 -0.68 -23.45 15.15
CA ASP A 46 -1.82 -24.29 14.81
C ASP A 46 -1.47 -25.13 13.57
N SER A 47 -1.21 -26.40 13.79
CA SER A 47 -0.83 -27.37 12.75
C SER A 47 -1.81 -28.51 12.61
N LYS A 48 -2.80 -28.61 13.54
CA LYS A 48 -3.75 -29.71 13.58
C LYS A 48 -5.14 -29.20 13.95
N ILE A 49 -6.11 -29.73 13.26
CA ILE A 49 -7.53 -29.55 13.60
C ILE A 49 -7.83 -30.43 14.84
N PRO A 50 -8.56 -29.96 15.83
CA PRO A 50 -8.93 -30.77 16.99
C PRO A 50 -9.96 -31.85 16.58
N GLU A 51 -9.46 -33.01 16.17
CA GLU A 51 -10.26 -34.14 15.64
C GLU A 51 -11.39 -34.52 16.59
N GLU A 52 -11.05 -34.73 17.86
CA GLU A 52 -12.02 -35.17 18.87
C GLU A 52 -13.15 -34.16 19.06
N PHE A 53 -12.86 -32.88 18.93
CA PHE A 53 -13.87 -31.81 18.98
C PHE A 53 -14.78 -31.84 17.75
N LEU A 54 -14.22 -32.05 16.55
CA LEU A 54 -14.96 -32.03 15.31
C LEU A 54 -15.73 -33.34 15.09
N ASN A 55 -15.12 -34.50 15.35
CA ASN A 55 -15.77 -35.79 15.17
C ASN A 55 -17.05 -35.90 15.99
N ASN A 56 -17.03 -35.38 17.23
CA ASN A 56 -18.20 -35.37 18.09
C ASN A 56 -19.26 -34.29 17.70
N ARG A 57 -18.96 -33.42 16.72
CA ARG A 57 -19.78 -32.28 16.33
C ARG A 57 -19.96 -32.11 14.82
N GLN A 58 -19.67 -33.15 14.04
CA GLN A 58 -19.78 -33.11 12.57
C GLN A 58 -21.18 -32.66 12.10
N LEU A 59 -22.23 -33.09 12.80
CA LEU A 59 -23.60 -32.68 12.52
C LEU A 59 -23.88 -31.19 12.66
N LEU A 60 -23.10 -30.44 13.49
CA LEU A 60 -23.24 -28.99 13.60
C LEU A 60 -22.77 -28.23 12.36
N LEU A 61 -22.00 -28.89 11.49
CA LEU A 61 -21.52 -28.31 10.21
C LEU A 61 -22.51 -28.48 9.08
N VAL A 62 -23.59 -29.28 9.30
CA VAL A 62 -24.64 -29.54 8.32
C VAL A 62 -25.72 -28.45 8.40
N PRO A 63 -26.17 -27.88 7.27
CA PRO A 63 -27.28 -26.95 7.26
C PRO A 63 -28.54 -27.51 7.89
N ARG A 64 -29.30 -26.68 8.63
CA ARG A 64 -30.49 -27.12 9.35
C ARG A 64 -31.50 -27.87 8.48
N ALA A 65 -31.68 -27.45 7.22
CA ALA A 65 -32.62 -28.11 6.30
C ALA A 65 -32.22 -29.55 6.00
N ASP A 66 -30.91 -29.81 5.84
CA ASP A 66 -30.39 -31.15 5.56
C ASP A 66 -30.26 -31.97 6.85
N LEU A 67 -30.11 -31.35 8.02
CA LEU A 67 -30.22 -32.05 9.32
C LEU A 67 -31.64 -32.63 9.54
N LEU A 68 -32.69 -31.85 9.27
CA LEU A 68 -34.06 -32.32 9.37
C LEU A 68 -34.35 -33.46 8.39
N ARG A 69 -33.74 -33.42 7.22
CA ARG A 69 -33.83 -34.46 6.21
C ARG A 69 -33.06 -35.73 6.61
N LEU A 70 -31.92 -35.58 7.26
CA LEU A 70 -31.18 -36.70 7.86
C LEU A 70 -31.97 -37.36 8.98
N GLU A 71 -32.58 -36.55 9.86
CA GLU A 71 -33.41 -36.99 10.96
C GLU A 71 -34.57 -37.88 10.41
N SER A 72 -35.35 -37.42 9.42
CA SER A 72 -36.41 -38.17 8.81
C SER A 72 -35.93 -39.47 8.15
N LEU A 73 -34.79 -39.46 7.46
CA LEU A 73 -34.22 -40.66 6.82
C LEU A 73 -33.72 -41.68 7.87
N VAL A 74 -33.20 -41.21 9.00
CA VAL A 74 -32.76 -42.07 10.12
C VAL A 74 -34.00 -42.68 10.80
N GLU A 75 -35.08 -41.92 11.03
CA GLU A 75 -36.33 -42.41 11.55
C GLU A 75 -36.92 -43.48 10.64
N GLU A 76 -37.01 -43.26 9.32
CA GLU A 76 -37.42 -44.24 8.32
C GLU A 76 -36.55 -45.51 8.39
N ALA A 77 -35.22 -45.38 8.53
CA ALA A 77 -34.32 -46.52 8.65
C ALA A 77 -34.54 -47.33 9.93
N VAL A 78 -34.77 -46.64 11.05
CA VAL A 78 -35.06 -47.27 12.35
C VAL A 78 -36.41 -48.03 12.32
N ASP A 79 -37.45 -47.44 11.72
CA ASP A 79 -38.77 -48.05 11.62
C ASP A 79 -38.73 -49.24 10.68
N TYR A 80 -37.98 -49.16 9.58
CA TYR A 80 -37.71 -50.31 8.72
C TYR A 80 -36.99 -51.45 9.46
N ALA A 81 -35.95 -51.12 10.21
CA ALA A 81 -35.19 -52.10 10.99
C ALA A 81 -36.00 -52.75 12.13
N ARG A 82 -37.00 -52.02 12.69
CA ARG A 82 -37.92 -52.54 13.72
C ARG A 82 -39.05 -53.40 13.16
N GLY A 83 -39.13 -53.53 11.82
CA GLY A 83 -40.16 -54.31 11.19
C GLY A 83 -41.59 -53.70 11.28
N GLN A 84 -41.68 -52.39 11.62
CA GLN A 84 -42.98 -51.73 11.76
C GLN A 84 -43.65 -51.45 10.41
N PHE A 85 -42.94 -51.58 9.27
CA PHE A 85 -43.47 -51.50 7.91
C PHE A 85 -43.90 -52.87 7.32
N GLY A 86 -44.25 -53.83 8.17
CA GLY A 86 -44.72 -55.11 7.77
C GLY A 86 -46.15 -55.08 7.26
N GLY A 87 -46.32 -54.91 5.94
CA GLY A 87 -47.49 -55.40 5.21
C GLY A 87 -48.72 -54.50 5.15
N PHE A 88 -48.75 -53.57 4.24
CA PHE A 88 -49.96 -53.13 3.50
C PHE A 88 -49.70 -52.11 2.39
N PHE A 89 -48.45 -51.66 2.18
CA PHE A 89 -48.10 -50.67 1.14
C PHE A 89 -47.10 -51.26 0.16
N GLY A 90 -47.29 -50.92 -1.12
CA GLY A 90 -46.59 -51.53 -2.25
C GLY A 90 -45.06 -51.27 -2.21
N GLU A 91 -44.35 -52.03 -3.04
CA GLU A 91 -42.85 -52.03 -3.14
C GLU A 91 -42.17 -50.69 -3.40
N ASP A 92 -42.93 -49.60 -3.60
CA ASP A 92 -42.40 -48.25 -3.93
C ASP A 92 -42.06 -47.38 -2.72
N GLU A 93 -42.34 -47.78 -1.47
CA GLU A 93 -42.06 -47.03 -0.23
C GLU A 93 -41.01 -47.67 0.67
N LEU A 94 -40.21 -48.59 0.15
CA LEU A 94 -39.11 -49.17 0.90
C LEU A 94 -38.00 -48.11 1.18
N PHE A 95 -37.53 -48.10 2.43
CA PHE A 95 -36.36 -47.29 2.82
C PHE A 95 -35.22 -47.43 1.81
N ASN A 96 -34.78 -46.31 1.25
CA ASN A 96 -33.69 -46.29 0.27
C ASN A 96 -32.39 -45.85 0.94
N PRO A 97 -31.49 -46.78 1.29
CA PRO A 97 -30.22 -46.49 1.95
C PRO A 97 -29.30 -45.58 1.14
N ILE A 98 -29.50 -45.55 -0.20
CA ILE A 98 -28.70 -44.71 -1.09
C ILE A 98 -28.94 -43.20 -0.79
N LYS A 99 -30.16 -42.82 -0.40
CA LYS A 99 -30.47 -41.43 -0.05
C LYS A 99 -29.74 -40.99 1.21
N LEU A 100 -29.70 -41.82 2.25
CA LEU A 100 -28.97 -41.58 3.49
C LEU A 100 -27.45 -41.49 3.22
N GLN A 101 -26.92 -42.45 2.46
CA GLN A 101 -25.52 -42.53 2.11
C GLN A 101 -25.08 -41.30 1.27
N THR A 102 -25.91 -40.93 0.26
CA THR A 102 -25.61 -39.75 -0.57
C THR A 102 -25.55 -38.44 0.24
N LEU A 103 -26.40 -38.32 1.27
CA LEU A 103 -26.42 -37.15 2.13
C LEU A 103 -25.25 -37.17 3.13
N ALA A 104 -24.92 -38.35 3.65
CA ALA A 104 -23.76 -38.54 4.53
C ALA A 104 -22.43 -38.26 3.79
N ASP A 105 -22.29 -38.77 2.56
CA ASP A 105 -21.12 -38.56 1.71
C ASP A 105 -20.96 -37.08 1.31
N ARG A 106 -22.08 -36.38 1.06
CA ARG A 106 -22.06 -34.95 0.75
C ARG A 106 -21.38 -34.11 1.84
N TYR A 107 -21.60 -34.48 3.11
CA TYR A 107 -21.10 -33.79 4.26
C TYR A 107 -19.91 -34.49 4.94
N HIS A 108 -19.44 -35.60 4.35
CA HIS A 108 -18.33 -36.40 4.90
C HIS A 108 -18.57 -36.84 6.37
N ILE A 109 -19.82 -37.09 6.75
CA ILE A 109 -20.24 -37.29 8.15
C ILE A 109 -19.60 -38.53 8.78
N PHE A 110 -19.26 -39.54 7.98
CA PHE A 110 -18.63 -40.78 8.42
C PHE A 110 -17.17 -40.95 7.96
N GLU A 111 -16.62 -39.96 7.30
CA GLU A 111 -15.22 -39.97 6.91
C GLU A 111 -14.33 -39.48 8.05
N ASP A 112 -13.17 -40.12 8.22
CA ASP A 112 -12.14 -39.63 9.14
C ASP A 112 -11.65 -38.26 8.68
N ILE A 113 -11.85 -37.25 9.53
CA ILE A 113 -11.37 -35.90 9.27
C ILE A 113 -9.84 -35.93 9.28
N ASN A 114 -9.21 -35.50 8.18
CA ASN A 114 -7.76 -35.36 8.17
C ASN A 114 -7.36 -34.33 9.24
N PRO A 115 -6.53 -34.70 10.22
CA PRO A 115 -6.18 -33.82 11.34
C PRO A 115 -5.36 -32.61 10.95
N TYR A 116 -4.86 -32.56 9.73
CA TYR A 116 -4.00 -31.49 9.26
C TYR A 116 -4.77 -30.53 8.34
N HIS A 117 -4.47 -29.25 8.45
CA HIS A 117 -5.01 -28.24 7.54
C HIS A 117 -4.55 -28.52 6.11
N ARG A 118 -5.47 -28.92 5.24
CA ARG A 118 -5.20 -29.37 3.89
C ARG A 118 -5.95 -28.53 2.86
N GLY A 119 -5.28 -28.17 1.77
CA GLY A 119 -5.89 -27.43 0.67
C GLY A 119 -6.77 -28.30 -0.23
N LYS A 120 -7.59 -27.63 -1.06
CA LYS A 120 -8.42 -28.29 -2.10
C LYS A 120 -7.57 -29.14 -3.06
N ARG A 121 -6.36 -28.72 -3.37
CA ARG A 121 -5.35 -29.52 -4.06
C ARG A 121 -4.70 -30.43 -3.01
N LYS A 122 -5.09 -31.67 -2.94
CA LYS A 122 -4.76 -32.69 -1.90
C LYS A 122 -3.27 -32.86 -1.52
N LYS A 123 -2.34 -32.07 -2.08
CA LYS A 123 -0.88 -32.14 -1.82
C LYS A 123 -0.35 -30.94 -1.01
N ASN A 124 -1.18 -29.94 -0.69
CA ASN A 124 -0.75 -28.75 0.05
C ASN A 124 -1.26 -28.81 1.48
N TYR A 125 -0.36 -28.60 2.45
CA TYR A 125 -0.67 -28.51 3.87
C TYR A 125 -0.32 -27.13 4.41
N TYR A 126 -1.01 -26.72 5.47
CA TYR A 126 -0.88 -25.39 6.05
C TYR A 126 -0.60 -25.47 7.54
N ILE A 127 0.33 -24.66 8.01
CA ILE A 127 0.59 -24.43 9.44
C ILE A 127 0.37 -22.96 9.71
N PHE A 128 -0.54 -22.64 10.62
CA PHE A 128 -0.81 -21.25 11.02
C PHE A 128 0.05 -20.91 12.25
N VAL A 129 0.81 -19.84 12.12
CA VAL A 129 1.69 -19.37 13.19
C VAL A 129 1.24 -17.98 13.60
N LYS A 130 0.84 -17.82 14.86
CA LYS A 130 0.41 -16.54 15.40
C LYS A 130 1.54 -15.89 16.18
N PRO A 131 2.03 -14.70 15.80
CA PRO A 131 3.02 -13.95 16.55
C PRO A 131 2.42 -13.28 17.78
N LYS A 132 3.27 -12.85 18.72
CA LYS A 132 2.90 -12.03 19.88
C LYS A 132 2.80 -10.54 19.55
N GLY A 133 3.45 -10.11 18.47
CA GLY A 133 3.46 -8.71 18.02
C GLY A 133 2.31 -8.36 17.10
N THR A 134 2.18 -7.08 16.81
CA THR A 134 1.16 -6.55 15.89
C THR A 134 1.71 -6.45 14.47
N VAL A 135 0.86 -6.65 13.49
CA VAL A 135 1.19 -6.57 12.04
C VAL A 135 1.60 -5.15 11.61
N THR A 136 1.31 -4.15 12.45
CA THR A 136 1.63 -2.75 12.20
C THR A 136 3.09 -2.38 12.48
N ASP A 137 3.81 -3.22 13.24
CA ASP A 137 5.24 -3.04 13.50
C ASP A 137 6.05 -3.74 12.41
N THR A 138 6.55 -2.95 11.46
CA THR A 138 7.30 -3.44 10.29
C THR A 138 8.62 -4.07 10.70
N ASP A 139 9.33 -3.48 11.67
CA ASP A 139 10.63 -3.98 12.13
C ASP A 139 10.47 -5.32 12.82
N PHE A 140 9.46 -5.44 13.70
CA PHE A 140 9.09 -6.71 14.31
C PHE A 140 8.71 -7.75 13.25
N THR A 141 7.89 -7.38 12.29
CA THR A 141 7.40 -8.30 11.24
C THR A 141 8.54 -8.84 10.40
N GLU A 142 9.46 -7.97 9.96
CA GLU A 142 10.63 -8.38 9.16
C GLU A 142 11.56 -9.30 9.95
N GLN A 143 11.86 -8.94 11.18
CA GLN A 143 12.69 -9.77 12.06
C GLN A 143 12.04 -11.12 12.34
N TYR A 144 10.75 -11.13 12.61
CA TYR A 144 10.00 -12.34 12.92
C TYR A 144 9.94 -13.30 11.72
N ILE A 145 9.63 -12.80 10.51
CA ILE A 145 9.63 -13.61 9.28
C ILE A 145 11.00 -14.22 9.03
N ARG A 146 12.09 -13.45 9.24
CA ARG A 146 13.46 -13.95 9.10
C ARG A 146 13.76 -15.07 10.10
N LEU A 147 13.41 -14.92 11.37
CA LEU A 147 13.59 -15.95 12.38
C LEU A 147 12.78 -17.23 12.07
N VAL A 148 11.58 -17.08 11.54
CA VAL A 148 10.76 -18.20 11.09
C VAL A 148 11.43 -18.90 9.90
N GLN A 149 11.94 -18.16 8.93
CA GLN A 149 12.66 -18.73 7.78
C GLN A 149 13.92 -19.49 8.23
N GLU A 150 14.73 -18.88 9.09
CA GLU A 150 15.90 -19.55 9.67
C GLU A 150 15.52 -20.84 10.41
N ALA A 151 14.41 -20.82 11.18
CA ALA A 151 13.95 -22.02 11.88
C ALA A 151 13.50 -23.12 10.92
N ILE A 152 12.90 -22.77 9.77
CA ILE A 152 12.53 -23.70 8.69
C ILE A 152 13.80 -24.30 8.07
N ASP A 153 14.76 -23.46 7.69
CA ASP A 153 16.01 -23.85 7.04
C ASP A 153 16.83 -24.81 7.95
N HIS A 154 16.84 -24.53 9.26
CA HIS A 154 17.49 -25.41 10.24
C HIS A 154 16.84 -26.79 10.39
N THR A 155 15.60 -26.99 9.96
CA THR A 155 15.00 -28.33 9.94
C THR A 155 15.61 -29.26 8.90
N GLY A 156 16.18 -28.71 7.83
CA GLY A 156 16.76 -29.46 6.70
C GLY A 156 15.75 -30.22 5.84
N LEU A 157 14.44 -30.00 6.06
CA LEU A 157 13.37 -30.80 5.42
C LEU A 157 13.36 -30.68 3.89
N GLU A 158 13.65 -29.50 3.33
CA GLU A 158 13.72 -29.31 1.87
C GLU A 158 14.91 -30.04 1.23
N LYS A 159 15.97 -30.30 1.99
CA LYS A 159 17.11 -31.11 1.54
C LYS A 159 16.84 -32.60 1.65
N ASP A 160 16.10 -33.00 2.68
CA ASP A 160 15.76 -34.41 2.95
C ASP A 160 14.64 -34.90 2.00
N ILE A 161 13.77 -34.00 1.52
CA ILE A 161 12.62 -34.32 0.65
C ILE A 161 12.70 -33.44 -0.60
N PRO A 162 13.19 -33.95 -1.74
CA PRO A 162 13.51 -33.15 -2.94
C PRO A 162 12.31 -32.42 -3.58
N ASP A 163 11.09 -32.94 -3.41
CA ASP A 163 9.88 -32.37 -4.01
C ASP A 163 9.13 -31.39 -3.07
N LEU A 164 9.57 -31.30 -1.81
CA LEU A 164 8.95 -30.44 -0.82
C LEU A 164 9.38 -29.00 -1.01
N VAL A 165 8.40 -28.11 -1.17
CA VAL A 165 8.60 -26.67 -1.20
C VAL A 165 7.88 -26.05 -0.01
N ILE A 166 8.61 -25.27 0.79
CA ILE A 166 8.08 -24.59 1.97
C ILE A 166 8.02 -23.09 1.71
N ASN A 167 6.81 -22.57 1.58
CA ASN A 167 6.57 -21.15 1.33
C ASN A 167 5.94 -20.48 2.54
N LEU A 168 6.30 -19.22 2.77
CA LEU A 168 5.66 -18.36 3.75
C LEU A 168 4.64 -17.47 3.07
N THR A 169 3.46 -17.33 3.67
CA THR A 169 2.39 -16.45 3.21
C THR A 169 1.57 -15.95 4.40
N GLY A 170 0.47 -15.29 4.14
CA GLY A 170 -0.40 -14.75 5.18
C GLY A 170 -0.27 -13.24 5.29
N SER A 171 -1.09 -12.65 6.17
CA SER A 171 -1.22 -11.20 6.26
C SER A 171 0.08 -10.46 6.63
N LEU A 172 0.98 -11.11 7.39
CA LEU A 172 2.29 -10.53 7.72
C LEU A 172 3.19 -10.40 6.49
N VAL A 173 3.32 -11.49 5.72
CA VAL A 173 4.19 -11.52 4.52
C VAL A 173 3.66 -10.55 3.48
N VAL A 174 2.36 -10.63 3.20
CA VAL A 174 1.71 -9.75 2.21
C VAL A 174 1.91 -8.27 2.55
N ARG A 175 1.72 -7.89 3.82
CA ARG A 175 1.93 -6.50 4.24
C ARG A 175 3.39 -6.06 4.18
N LEU A 176 4.32 -6.95 4.53
CA LEU A 176 5.75 -6.65 4.43
C LEU A 176 6.14 -6.42 2.97
N GLU A 177 5.72 -7.31 2.07
CA GLU A 177 5.93 -7.17 0.63
C GLU A 177 5.30 -5.88 0.09
N GLU A 178 4.04 -5.60 0.45
CA GLU A 178 3.36 -4.36 0.06
C GLU A 178 4.15 -3.11 0.51
N ASN A 179 4.60 -3.08 1.76
CA ASN A 179 5.39 -1.95 2.27
C ASN A 179 6.72 -1.80 1.53
N GLN A 180 7.44 -2.90 1.28
CA GLN A 180 8.69 -2.88 0.52
C GLN A 180 8.50 -2.45 -0.93
N PHE A 181 7.44 -2.92 -1.60
CA PHE A 181 7.09 -2.46 -2.96
C PHE A 181 6.82 -0.97 -2.98
N ILE A 182 5.97 -0.48 -2.07
CA ILE A 182 5.64 0.95 -1.99
C ILE A 182 6.90 1.79 -1.72
N GLU A 183 7.74 1.37 -0.77
CA GLU A 183 8.97 2.10 -0.45
C GLU A 183 9.94 2.16 -1.65
N ASN A 184 10.12 1.06 -2.37
CA ASN A 184 10.95 1.01 -3.56
C ASN A 184 10.40 1.86 -4.69
N ASP A 185 9.09 1.84 -4.92
CA ASP A 185 8.44 2.64 -5.96
C ASP A 185 8.47 4.13 -5.61
N LEU A 186 8.31 4.48 -4.34
CA LEU A 186 8.47 5.87 -3.87
C LEU A 186 9.90 6.38 -4.11
N LYS A 187 10.93 5.58 -3.77
CA LYS A 187 12.33 5.93 -4.00
C LYS A 187 12.61 6.12 -5.49
N LYS A 188 12.19 5.17 -6.35
CA LYS A 188 12.36 5.27 -7.80
C LYS A 188 11.64 6.49 -8.37
N SER A 189 10.40 6.71 -7.96
CA SER A 189 9.58 7.84 -8.42
C SER A 189 10.19 9.18 -8.00
N ALA A 190 10.69 9.31 -6.77
CA ALA A 190 11.35 10.52 -6.28
C ALA A 190 12.64 10.82 -7.07
N VAL A 191 13.47 9.81 -7.33
CA VAL A 191 14.68 9.97 -8.14
C VAL A 191 14.34 10.36 -9.56
N LEU A 192 13.38 9.70 -10.19
CA LEU A 192 12.94 10.01 -11.55
C LEU A 192 12.36 11.42 -11.64
N ALA A 193 11.53 11.83 -10.68
CA ALA A 193 10.99 13.18 -10.61
C ALA A 193 12.10 14.24 -10.49
N ALA A 194 13.09 14.00 -9.63
CA ALA A 194 14.24 14.90 -9.47
C ALA A 194 15.07 15.03 -10.77
N LEU A 195 15.30 13.92 -11.46
CA LEU A 195 16.02 13.90 -12.74
C LEU A 195 15.26 14.64 -13.84
N LEU A 196 13.96 14.35 -14.00
CA LEU A 196 13.10 15.01 -14.97
C LEU A 196 13.00 16.51 -14.71
N ALA A 197 12.77 16.90 -13.44
CA ALA A 197 12.72 18.31 -13.05
C ALA A 197 14.06 19.03 -13.35
N SER A 198 15.18 18.41 -13.00
CA SER A 198 16.51 18.95 -13.31
C SER A 198 16.75 19.10 -14.82
N CYS A 199 16.32 18.10 -15.61
CA CYS A 199 16.40 18.13 -17.08
C CYS A 199 15.56 19.28 -17.66
N ILE A 200 14.32 19.42 -17.24
CA ILE A 200 13.42 20.51 -17.67
C ILE A 200 14.01 21.88 -17.31
N ILE A 201 14.50 22.03 -16.07
CA ILE A 201 15.16 23.27 -15.62
C ILE A 201 16.36 23.57 -16.53
N LEU A 202 17.21 22.60 -16.81
CA LEU A 202 18.38 22.78 -17.65
C LEU A 202 18.03 23.17 -19.08
N ILE A 203 17.05 22.50 -19.69
CA ILE A 203 16.58 22.78 -21.05
C ILE A 203 16.01 24.20 -21.12
N TYR A 204 15.17 24.57 -20.12
CA TYR A 204 14.52 25.87 -20.10
C TYR A 204 15.48 27.02 -19.80
N THR A 205 16.33 26.85 -18.78
CA THR A 205 17.24 27.91 -18.34
C THR A 205 18.54 27.97 -19.14
N ARG A 206 18.93 26.85 -19.77
CA ARG A 206 20.20 26.67 -20.46
C ARG A 206 21.42 27.09 -19.63
N SER A 207 21.33 26.88 -18.32
CA SER A 207 22.37 27.25 -17.36
C SER A 207 22.51 26.17 -16.29
N TRP A 208 23.68 25.60 -16.17
CA TRP A 208 23.98 24.62 -15.12
C TRP A 208 23.85 25.19 -13.71
N PHE A 209 24.04 26.52 -13.56
CA PHE A 209 23.93 27.21 -12.27
C PHE A 209 22.49 27.31 -11.75
N SER A 210 21.50 27.10 -12.63
CA SER A 210 20.11 27.08 -12.19
C SER A 210 19.76 25.86 -11.34
N ILE A 211 20.43 24.73 -11.60
CA ILE A 211 20.17 23.48 -10.88
C ILE A 211 20.43 23.65 -9.39
N PRO A 212 21.65 23.97 -8.93
CA PRO A 212 21.89 24.12 -7.50
C PRO A 212 21.08 25.25 -6.87
N LEU A 213 20.83 26.36 -7.57
CA LEU A 213 20.01 27.45 -7.05
C LEU A 213 18.55 27.06 -6.81
N ILE A 214 18.02 26.10 -7.57
CA ILE A 214 16.66 25.64 -7.44
C ILE A 214 16.58 24.37 -6.57
N ILE A 215 17.46 23.39 -6.81
CA ILE A 215 17.37 22.08 -6.16
C ILE A 215 17.85 22.12 -4.69
N PHE A 216 18.88 22.90 -4.36
CA PHE A 216 19.40 22.92 -2.99
C PHE A 216 18.39 23.44 -1.95
N PRO A 217 17.69 24.59 -2.16
CA PRO A 217 16.61 25.01 -1.25
C PRO A 217 15.48 23.99 -1.16
N LEU A 218 15.15 23.28 -2.26
CA LEU A 218 14.16 22.22 -2.27
C LEU A 218 14.56 21.06 -1.36
N LEU A 219 15.77 20.53 -1.53
CA LEU A 219 16.26 19.43 -0.69
C LEU A 219 16.31 19.83 0.79
N LEU A 220 16.73 21.06 1.08
CA LEU A 220 16.75 21.58 2.43
C LEU A 220 15.34 21.68 3.02
N SER A 221 14.35 22.11 2.23
CA SER A 221 12.94 22.15 2.65
C SER A 221 12.38 20.77 2.98
N LEU A 222 12.71 19.76 2.18
CA LEU A 222 12.33 18.38 2.44
C LEU A 222 12.96 17.87 3.74
N THR A 223 14.25 18.14 3.95
CA THR A 223 14.95 17.77 5.18
C THR A 223 14.28 18.38 6.41
N TYR A 224 13.94 19.67 6.36
CA TYR A 224 13.21 20.33 7.45
C TYR A 224 11.81 19.76 7.63
N THR A 225 11.10 19.48 6.55
CA THR A 225 9.78 18.85 6.61
C THR A 225 9.83 17.51 7.34
N PHE A 226 10.79 16.65 7.00
CA PHE A 226 10.92 15.36 7.67
C PHE A 226 11.38 15.48 9.12
N ALA A 227 12.28 16.42 9.42
CA ALA A 227 12.69 16.70 10.80
C ALA A 227 11.50 17.15 11.67
N LEU A 228 10.68 18.07 11.16
CA LEU A 228 9.46 18.53 11.83
C LEU A 228 8.39 17.43 11.92
N THR A 229 8.24 16.63 10.88
CA THR A 229 7.34 15.46 10.91
C THR A 229 7.75 14.49 12.01
N ARG A 230 9.05 14.19 12.14
CA ARG A 230 9.56 13.35 13.24
C ARG A 230 9.27 13.95 14.61
N LEU A 231 9.36 15.27 14.74
CA LEU A 231 9.13 15.95 16.01
C LEU A 231 7.65 16.00 16.42
N PHE A 232 6.74 16.29 15.46
CA PHE A 232 5.32 16.53 15.75
C PHE A 232 4.41 15.31 15.58
N ILE A 233 4.78 14.38 14.68
CA ILE A 233 3.94 13.23 14.31
C ILE A 233 4.61 11.93 14.73
N GLY A 234 5.94 11.83 14.55
CA GLY A 234 6.75 10.70 15.01
C GLY A 234 6.94 9.59 13.98
N HIS A 235 6.07 9.46 12.97
CA HIS A 235 6.10 8.42 11.94
C HIS A 235 5.59 8.94 10.59
N LEU A 236 5.77 8.14 9.55
CA LEU A 236 5.18 8.33 8.22
C LEU A 236 4.29 7.13 7.92
N ASN A 237 3.10 7.38 7.41
CA ASN A 237 2.25 6.33 6.85
C ASN A 237 2.45 6.22 5.32
N VAL A 238 1.90 5.18 4.71
CA VAL A 238 2.00 4.93 3.26
C VAL A 238 1.50 6.13 2.44
N ILE A 239 0.39 6.74 2.84
CA ILE A 239 -0.19 7.91 2.16
C ILE A 239 0.77 9.10 2.26
N SER A 240 1.36 9.31 3.43
CA SER A 240 2.35 10.37 3.65
C SER A 240 3.65 10.15 2.85
N GLY A 241 3.97 8.91 2.51
CA GLY A 241 5.13 8.60 1.67
C GLY A 241 5.06 9.27 0.29
N PHE A 242 3.88 9.36 -0.31
CA PHE A 242 3.68 10.06 -1.59
C PHE A 242 3.92 11.56 -1.53
N LEU A 243 3.90 12.15 -0.32
CA LEU A 243 4.17 13.59 -0.15
C LEU A 243 5.55 14.02 -0.63
N VAL A 244 6.54 13.14 -0.63
CA VAL A 244 7.88 13.47 -1.15
C VAL A 244 7.79 13.94 -2.59
N ALA A 245 7.12 13.16 -3.45
CA ALA A 245 6.96 13.50 -4.86
C ALA A 245 6.09 14.75 -5.06
N ILE A 246 5.01 14.89 -4.28
CA ILE A 246 4.12 16.06 -4.33
C ILE A 246 4.85 17.33 -3.88
N LEU A 247 5.56 17.29 -2.76
CA LEU A 247 6.30 18.43 -2.25
C LEU A 247 7.47 18.80 -3.17
N MET A 248 8.10 17.83 -3.83
CA MET A 248 9.10 18.12 -4.86
C MET A 248 8.47 18.89 -6.02
N GLY A 249 7.30 18.46 -6.52
CA GLY A 249 6.61 19.16 -7.61
C GLY A 249 6.15 20.57 -7.22
N LEU A 250 5.43 20.69 -6.11
CA LEU A 250 4.93 21.98 -5.63
C LEU A 250 6.03 22.92 -5.17
N GLY A 251 7.07 22.37 -4.52
CA GLY A 251 8.18 23.15 -4.01
C GLY A 251 9.05 23.75 -5.12
N ILE A 252 9.32 22.99 -6.18
CA ILE A 252 10.21 23.42 -7.27
C ILE A 252 9.66 24.67 -8.01
N ASP A 253 8.35 24.85 -8.03
CA ASP A 253 7.70 25.98 -8.69
C ASP A 253 8.15 27.31 -8.10
N TYR A 254 8.31 27.40 -6.77
CA TYR A 254 8.86 28.60 -6.12
C TYR A 254 10.27 28.92 -6.64
N GLY A 255 11.12 27.89 -6.76
CA GLY A 255 12.48 28.05 -7.25
C GLY A 255 12.55 28.49 -8.70
N ILE A 256 11.69 27.93 -9.56
CA ILE A 256 11.62 28.27 -10.97
C ILE A 256 11.19 29.73 -11.15
N HIS A 257 10.15 30.19 -10.45
CA HIS A 257 9.67 31.57 -10.53
C HIS A 257 10.69 32.56 -10.02
N LEU A 258 11.34 32.28 -8.88
CA LEU A 258 12.41 33.11 -8.35
C LEU A 258 13.58 33.19 -9.32
N TYR A 259 14.04 32.05 -9.86
CA TYR A 259 15.17 32.01 -10.78
C TYR A 259 14.90 32.73 -12.09
N ILE A 260 13.73 32.55 -12.68
CA ILE A 260 13.34 33.24 -13.93
C ILE A 260 13.37 34.75 -13.73
N ARG A 261 12.76 35.22 -12.67
CA ARG A 261 12.76 36.65 -12.35
C ARG A 261 14.15 37.18 -12.07
N PHE A 262 14.93 36.45 -11.30
CA PHE A 262 16.32 36.75 -11.01
C PHE A 262 17.15 36.91 -12.28
N LYS A 263 17.04 35.96 -13.20
CA LYS A 263 17.72 36.02 -14.50
C LYS A 263 17.25 37.20 -15.35
N GLN A 264 15.96 37.54 -15.35
CA GLN A 264 15.45 38.71 -16.05
C GLN A 264 16.05 40.02 -15.55
N GLU A 265 16.20 40.19 -14.22
CA GLU A 265 16.78 41.40 -13.63
C GLU A 265 18.28 41.50 -13.89
N LEU A 266 19.00 40.39 -13.88
CA LEU A 266 20.40 40.34 -14.29
C LEU A 266 20.62 40.74 -15.75
N LEU A 267 19.69 40.29 -16.65
CA LEU A 267 19.75 40.69 -18.06
C LEU A 267 19.45 42.17 -18.30
N LYS A 268 18.77 42.84 -17.37
CA LYS A 268 18.58 44.32 -17.37
C LYS A 268 19.79 45.08 -16.87
N GLY A 269 20.87 44.36 -16.46
CA GLY A 269 22.11 44.97 -15.99
C GLY A 269 22.19 45.26 -14.50
N LYS A 270 21.24 44.74 -13.70
CA LYS A 270 21.33 44.89 -12.22
C LYS A 270 22.46 44.06 -11.63
N THR A 271 22.93 44.47 -10.46
CA THR A 271 23.85 43.65 -9.68
C THR A 271 23.15 42.39 -9.15
N ILE A 272 23.88 41.37 -8.75
CA ILE A 272 23.32 40.15 -8.20
C ILE A 272 22.59 40.46 -6.87
N ALA A 273 23.11 41.36 -6.06
CA ALA A 273 22.48 41.79 -4.81
C ALA A 273 21.13 42.48 -5.08
N ASP A 274 21.10 43.48 -5.96
CA ASP A 274 19.86 44.19 -6.30
C ASP A 274 18.80 43.26 -6.96
N ALA A 275 19.27 42.34 -7.81
CA ALA A 275 18.40 41.36 -8.43
C ALA A 275 17.81 40.39 -7.40
N ALA A 276 18.60 39.90 -6.45
CA ALA A 276 18.16 39.02 -5.38
C ALA A 276 17.13 39.68 -4.46
N GLU A 277 17.41 40.92 -4.01
CA GLU A 277 16.48 41.70 -3.18
C GLU A 277 15.15 41.97 -3.88
N LEU A 278 15.19 42.36 -5.13
CA LEU A 278 13.98 42.65 -5.93
C LEU A 278 13.13 41.40 -6.17
N VAL A 279 13.78 40.27 -6.38
CA VAL A 279 13.08 38.99 -6.57
C VAL A 279 12.36 38.56 -5.30
N VAL A 280 13.03 38.66 -4.15
CA VAL A 280 12.42 38.33 -2.86
C VAL A 280 11.22 39.23 -2.57
N THR A 281 11.30 40.51 -2.85
CA THR A 281 10.22 41.48 -2.57
C THR A 281 9.04 41.32 -3.53
N GLN A 282 9.29 41.14 -4.83
CA GLN A 282 8.19 41.05 -5.85
C GLN A 282 7.61 39.66 -5.98
N VAL A 283 8.45 38.64 -6.15
CA VAL A 283 7.98 37.25 -6.31
C VAL A 283 7.58 36.66 -4.97
N GLY A 284 8.26 37.06 -3.89
CA GLY A 284 7.92 36.58 -2.54
C GLY A 284 6.50 36.92 -2.12
N ARG A 285 5.99 38.13 -2.49
CA ARG A 285 4.60 38.52 -2.19
C ARG A 285 3.57 37.63 -2.91
N SER A 286 3.76 37.35 -4.20
CA SER A 286 2.89 36.43 -4.92
C SER A 286 3.05 34.98 -4.46
N GLY A 287 4.27 34.57 -4.15
CA GLY A 287 4.57 33.25 -3.57
C GLY A 287 3.93 33.04 -2.19
N LEU A 288 3.87 34.09 -1.35
CA LEU A 288 3.19 34.02 -0.06
C LEU A 288 1.67 33.76 -0.22
N ILE A 289 1.04 34.45 -1.17
CA ILE A 289 -0.39 34.23 -1.46
C ILE A 289 -0.64 32.81 -1.96
N ALA A 290 0.21 32.32 -2.88
CA ALA A 290 0.13 30.96 -3.38
C ALA A 290 0.35 29.92 -2.26
N MET A 291 1.32 30.16 -1.37
CA MET A 291 1.55 29.34 -0.19
C MET A 291 0.29 29.28 0.69
N LEU A 292 -0.27 30.43 1.04
CA LEU A 292 -1.45 30.52 1.92
C LEU A 292 -2.67 29.79 1.34
N THR A 293 -2.93 29.91 0.04
CA THR A 293 -4.03 29.21 -0.63
C THR A 293 -3.81 27.68 -0.60
N THR A 294 -2.59 27.22 -0.86
CA THR A 294 -2.26 25.79 -0.85
C THR A 294 -2.31 25.21 0.56
N ILE A 295 -1.78 25.93 1.55
CA ILE A 295 -1.89 25.57 2.97
C ILE A 295 -3.33 25.44 3.40
N SER A 296 -4.21 26.37 3.00
CA SER A 296 -5.63 26.32 3.36
C SER A 296 -6.28 25.02 2.90
N VAL A 297 -5.97 24.54 1.68
CA VAL A 297 -6.50 23.28 1.16
C VAL A 297 -5.98 22.08 1.95
N PHE A 298 -4.66 21.99 2.20
CA PHE A 298 -4.10 20.86 2.93
C PHE A 298 -4.46 20.88 4.42
N SER A 299 -4.65 22.07 5.00
CA SER A 299 -5.11 22.20 6.39
C SER A 299 -6.51 21.63 6.58
N ILE A 300 -7.40 21.72 5.59
CA ILE A 300 -8.73 21.11 5.65
C ILE A 300 -8.61 19.58 5.78
N LEU A 301 -7.67 18.94 5.07
CA LEU A 301 -7.42 17.51 5.20
C LEU A 301 -6.95 17.11 6.60
N SER A 302 -6.30 18.02 7.34
CA SER A 302 -5.85 17.77 8.71
C SER A 302 -6.99 17.52 9.70
N PHE A 303 -8.22 17.89 9.36
CA PHE A 303 -9.43 17.67 10.14
C PHE A 303 -10.18 16.38 9.75
N SER A 304 -9.61 15.57 8.85
CA SER A 304 -10.20 14.29 8.47
C SER A 304 -10.23 13.31 9.66
N ASP A 305 -11.33 12.58 9.81
CA ASP A 305 -11.46 11.50 10.80
C ASP A 305 -10.55 10.30 10.47
N PHE A 306 -10.16 10.15 9.21
CA PHE A 306 -9.22 9.11 8.78
C PHE A 306 -7.78 9.56 9.07
N PRO A 307 -7.05 8.85 9.98
CA PRO A 307 -5.71 9.27 10.42
C PRO A 307 -4.72 9.48 9.28
N GLY A 308 -4.77 8.61 8.25
CA GLY A 308 -3.88 8.71 7.09
C GLY A 308 -4.00 10.03 6.34
N PHE A 309 -5.21 10.52 6.10
CA PHE A 309 -5.45 11.82 5.46
C PHE A 309 -5.17 12.99 6.39
N SER A 310 -5.47 12.86 7.68
CA SER A 310 -5.16 13.89 8.67
C SER A 310 -3.66 14.14 8.78
N GLU A 311 -2.85 13.09 8.89
CA GLU A 311 -1.39 13.17 8.92
C GLU A 311 -0.82 13.70 7.60
N PHE A 312 -1.33 13.22 6.46
CA PHE A 312 -0.97 13.72 5.14
C PHE A 312 -1.18 15.23 5.04
N GLY A 313 -2.35 15.74 5.45
CA GLY A 313 -2.66 17.18 5.45
C GLY A 313 -1.70 18.00 6.32
N LYS A 314 -1.39 17.52 7.52
CA LYS A 314 -0.44 18.16 8.45
C LYS A 314 0.97 18.22 7.85
N ILE A 315 1.47 17.11 7.32
CA ILE A 315 2.82 17.02 6.74
C ILE A 315 2.92 17.88 5.48
N ALA A 316 1.89 17.85 4.60
CA ALA A 316 1.84 18.68 3.41
C ALA A 316 1.87 20.17 3.77
N THR A 317 1.07 20.60 4.75
CA THR A 317 1.04 21.97 5.25
C THR A 317 2.43 22.41 5.75
N LEU A 318 3.07 21.60 6.60
CA LEU A 318 4.43 21.86 7.07
C LEU A 318 5.43 21.92 5.92
N GLY A 319 5.33 20.99 4.97
CA GLY A 319 6.24 20.93 3.82
C GLY A 319 6.17 22.15 2.93
N ILE A 320 4.97 22.67 2.65
CA ILE A 320 4.78 23.86 1.83
C ILE A 320 5.32 25.11 2.55
N ILE A 321 5.13 25.21 3.87
CA ILE A 321 5.74 26.29 4.68
C ILE A 321 7.26 26.21 4.60
N CYS A 322 7.82 25.02 4.82
CA CYS A 322 9.28 24.81 4.75
C CYS A 322 9.84 25.13 3.36
N ALA A 323 9.11 24.76 2.28
CA ALA A 323 9.51 25.05 0.92
C ALA A 323 9.55 26.55 0.68
N PHE A 324 8.47 27.26 1.00
CA PHE A 324 8.42 28.72 0.85
C PHE A 324 9.54 29.41 1.62
N LEU A 325 9.72 29.09 2.90
CA LEU A 325 10.75 29.70 3.74
C LEU A 325 12.16 29.38 3.23
N SER A 326 12.42 28.14 2.81
CA SER A 326 13.71 27.76 2.25
C SER A 326 14.03 28.55 0.99
N TYR A 327 13.09 28.67 0.07
CA TYR A 327 13.32 29.48 -1.12
C TYR A 327 13.45 30.97 -0.83
N TYR A 328 12.65 31.49 0.08
CA TYR A 328 12.66 32.91 0.43
C TYR A 328 13.99 33.37 1.06
N PHE A 329 14.56 32.53 1.92
CA PHE A 329 15.80 32.87 2.64
C PHE A 329 17.08 32.31 1.98
N ILE A 330 17.01 31.06 1.51
CA ILE A 330 18.22 30.36 1.04
C ILE A 330 18.56 30.73 -0.40
N PHE A 331 17.56 30.91 -1.28
CA PHE A 331 17.82 31.29 -2.67
C PHE A 331 18.64 32.59 -2.80
N PRO A 332 18.26 33.74 -2.18
CA PRO A 332 19.04 34.93 -2.26
C PRO A 332 20.43 34.80 -1.60
N ALA A 333 20.50 34.16 -0.45
CA ALA A 333 21.77 33.91 0.23
C ALA A 333 22.73 33.08 -0.63
N GLN A 334 22.22 32.05 -1.28
CA GLN A 334 22.97 31.20 -2.19
C GLN A 334 23.41 31.94 -3.46
N ALA A 335 22.56 32.81 -4.01
CA ALA A 335 22.88 33.63 -5.18
C ALA A 335 24.05 34.59 -4.86
N LEU A 336 24.02 35.25 -3.70
CA LEU A 336 25.09 36.11 -3.22
C LEU A 336 26.39 35.34 -2.93
N PHE A 337 26.27 34.14 -2.35
CA PHE A 337 27.44 33.28 -2.11
C PHE A 337 28.12 32.88 -3.41
N TYR A 338 27.34 32.46 -4.43
CA TYR A 338 27.88 32.10 -5.75
C TYR A 338 28.50 33.26 -6.50
N ASP A 339 28.01 34.48 -6.28
CA ASP A 339 28.65 35.69 -6.78
C ASP A 339 30.03 35.89 -6.16
N LYS A 340 30.12 35.79 -4.84
CA LYS A 340 31.37 35.98 -4.08
C LYS A 340 32.47 35.01 -4.50
N ILE A 341 32.13 33.78 -4.86
CA ILE A 341 33.08 32.77 -5.38
C ILE A 341 33.26 32.83 -6.89
N HIS A 342 32.72 33.85 -7.54
CA HIS A 342 32.80 34.08 -8.99
C HIS A 342 32.24 32.89 -9.83
N TRP A 343 31.32 32.13 -9.26
CA TRP A 343 30.73 30.98 -9.90
C TRP A 343 29.54 31.34 -10.80
N LEU A 344 28.84 32.45 -10.53
CA LEU A 344 27.77 32.98 -11.36
C LEU A 344 28.34 33.65 -12.63
N ARG A 345 28.13 32.98 -13.78
CA ARG A 345 28.45 33.59 -15.08
C ARG A 345 27.28 34.46 -15.55
N LYS A 346 27.60 35.54 -16.30
CA LYS A 346 26.57 36.42 -16.89
C LYS A 346 25.55 35.59 -17.67
N PRO A 347 24.25 35.74 -17.42
CA PRO A 347 23.21 34.93 -18.06
C PRO A 347 23.17 35.19 -19.57
N ARG A 348 23.02 34.14 -20.33
CA ARG A 348 22.80 34.23 -21.79
C ARG A 348 21.38 34.70 -22.08
N PRO A 349 21.15 35.61 -23.09
CA PRO A 349 19.89 36.32 -23.27
C PRO A 349 18.72 35.47 -23.82
N ARG A 350 18.88 34.18 -24.05
CA ARG A 350 17.81 33.36 -24.64
C ARG A 350 17.00 32.62 -23.57
N LEU A 351 15.90 33.25 -23.17
CA LEU A 351 14.77 32.51 -22.61
C LEU A 351 13.98 31.89 -23.77
N PHE A 352 13.52 30.66 -23.58
CA PHE A 352 12.63 30.01 -24.56
C PHE A 352 11.29 30.77 -24.57
N THR A 353 11.05 31.58 -25.60
CA THR A 353 9.79 32.31 -25.76
C THR A 353 8.92 31.59 -26.77
N PHE A 354 7.86 30.96 -26.30
CA PHE A 354 6.80 30.45 -27.18
C PHE A 354 6.01 31.67 -27.71
N LYS A 355 6.14 31.97 -28.99
CA LYS A 355 5.30 32.96 -29.64
C LYS A 355 3.94 32.34 -30.00
N ILE A 356 3.04 32.27 -29.03
CA ILE A 356 1.66 31.81 -29.22
C ILE A 356 0.78 33.00 -29.70
N SER A 357 1.34 34.21 -29.73
CA SER A 357 0.56 35.45 -30.02
C SER A 357 -0.23 35.39 -31.31
N ASN A 358 0.30 34.74 -32.35
CA ASN A 358 -0.39 34.68 -33.65
C ASN A 358 -1.62 33.76 -33.62
N LEU A 359 -1.63 32.73 -32.79
CA LEU A 359 -2.76 31.81 -32.67
C LEU A 359 -3.95 32.49 -31.97
N TYR A 360 -3.68 33.28 -30.94
CA TYR A 360 -4.72 34.03 -30.23
C TYR A 360 -5.24 35.24 -30.99
N SER A 361 -4.43 35.90 -31.83
CA SER A 361 -4.84 37.03 -32.61
C SER A 361 -5.74 36.66 -33.82
N THR A 362 -5.55 35.47 -34.37
CA THR A 362 -6.28 35.04 -35.57
C THR A 362 -7.56 34.25 -35.28
N THR A 363 -7.61 33.50 -34.17
CA THR A 363 -8.74 32.59 -33.88
C THR A 363 -9.18 32.57 -32.41
N PRO A 364 -9.40 33.71 -31.72
CA PRO A 364 -9.71 33.72 -30.30
C PRO A 364 -11.04 33.02 -29.96
N TYR A 365 -12.06 33.27 -30.78
CA TYR A 365 -13.39 32.68 -30.56
C TYR A 365 -13.41 31.18 -30.84
N PHE A 366 -12.70 30.73 -31.88
CA PHE A 366 -12.62 29.30 -32.19
C PHE A 366 -12.01 28.49 -31.05
N LEU A 367 -10.89 28.93 -30.48
CA LEU A 367 -10.25 28.27 -29.35
C LEU A 367 -11.16 28.24 -28.11
N SER A 368 -11.79 29.39 -27.79
CA SER A 368 -12.70 29.47 -26.64
C SER A 368 -13.92 28.55 -26.81
N THR A 369 -14.50 28.49 -28.00
CA THR A 369 -15.63 27.62 -28.31
C THR A 369 -15.22 26.15 -28.27
N LEU A 370 -14.03 25.80 -28.81
CA LEU A 370 -13.50 24.42 -28.75
C LEU A 370 -13.31 23.97 -27.31
N PHE A 371 -12.68 24.79 -26.45
CA PHE A 371 -12.50 24.45 -25.05
C PHE A 371 -13.82 24.32 -24.29
N LEU A 372 -14.78 25.19 -24.58
CA LEU A 372 -16.12 25.10 -24.00
C LEU A 372 -16.83 23.80 -24.40
N LEU A 373 -16.76 23.42 -25.69
CA LEU A 373 -17.33 22.17 -26.17
C LEU A 373 -16.65 20.93 -25.50
N LEU A 374 -15.35 20.95 -25.39
CA LEU A 374 -14.60 19.87 -24.67
C LEU A 374 -14.99 19.80 -23.20
N MET A 375 -15.18 20.96 -22.55
CA MET A 375 -15.65 21.01 -21.16
C MET A 375 -17.06 20.42 -21.02
N VAL A 376 -17.98 20.80 -21.89
CA VAL A 376 -19.36 20.28 -21.92
C VAL A 376 -19.34 18.79 -22.21
N ALA A 377 -18.55 18.33 -23.19
CA ALA A 377 -18.41 16.90 -23.49
C ALA A 377 -17.85 16.10 -22.30
N SER A 378 -16.90 16.66 -21.55
CA SER A 378 -16.35 15.99 -20.35
C SER A 378 -17.40 15.81 -19.25
N LEU A 379 -18.36 16.72 -19.11
CA LEU A 379 -19.46 16.60 -18.14
C LEU A 379 -20.35 15.37 -18.41
N PHE A 380 -20.51 14.98 -19.67
CA PHE A 380 -21.27 13.77 -20.03
C PHE A 380 -20.53 12.46 -19.69
N LEU A 381 -19.20 12.51 -19.50
CA LEU A 381 -18.40 11.35 -19.11
C LEU A 381 -18.33 11.14 -17.57
N LEU A 382 -18.64 12.17 -16.78
CA LEU A 382 -18.60 12.12 -15.33
C LEU A 382 -19.47 11.01 -14.71
N PRO A 383 -20.74 10.79 -15.17
CA PRO A 383 -21.58 9.75 -14.58
C PRO A 383 -21.05 8.32 -14.75
N GLY A 384 -20.09 8.10 -15.68
CA GLY A 384 -19.45 6.80 -15.89
C GLY A 384 -18.31 6.49 -14.92
N ILE A 385 -17.92 7.44 -14.04
CA ILE A 385 -16.84 7.22 -13.08
C ILE A 385 -17.41 6.50 -11.86
N SER A 386 -16.92 5.30 -11.59
CA SER A 386 -17.25 4.54 -10.40
C SER A 386 -16.01 4.38 -9.50
N PHE A 387 -16.23 4.32 -8.18
CA PHE A 387 -15.16 3.97 -7.24
C PHE A 387 -14.95 2.46 -7.26
N GLU A 388 -13.70 2.03 -7.47
CA GLU A 388 -13.32 0.63 -7.33
C GLU A 388 -12.93 0.36 -5.87
N TYR A 389 -13.67 -0.55 -5.22
CA TYR A 389 -13.46 -0.92 -3.83
C TYR A 389 -12.70 -2.24 -3.68
N ASP A 390 -12.43 -2.93 -4.78
CA ASP A 390 -11.72 -4.20 -4.77
C ASP A 390 -10.21 -3.98 -4.79
N PHE A 391 -9.60 -3.98 -3.60
CA PHE A 391 -8.16 -3.85 -3.44
C PHE A 391 -7.35 -5.00 -4.08
N GLN A 392 -7.98 -6.14 -4.38
CA GLN A 392 -7.29 -7.26 -5.04
C GLN A 392 -7.01 -6.94 -6.51
N LYS A 393 -7.85 -6.14 -7.16
CA LYS A 393 -7.63 -5.69 -8.54
C LYS A 393 -6.50 -4.67 -8.68
N LEU A 394 -6.11 -4.02 -7.57
CA LEU A 394 -4.99 -3.07 -7.55
C LEU A 394 -3.62 -3.79 -7.49
N LYS A 395 -3.62 -5.11 -7.30
CA LYS A 395 -2.39 -5.91 -7.20
C LYS A 395 -1.89 -6.43 -8.56
N GLY A 396 -2.35 -5.94 -9.66
CA GLY A 396 -1.83 -6.17 -11.03
C GLY A 396 -1.25 -7.54 -11.32
#